data_e6a4255ff5f28f910c2673ee962d5513
#
_entry.id   e6a4255ff5f28f910c2673ee962d5513
#
_cell.length_a   1.000
_cell.length_b   1.000
_cell.length_c   1.000
_cell.angle_alpha   90.00
_cell.angle_beta   90.00
_cell.angle_gamma   90.00
#
_symmetry.space_group_name_H-M   'P 1'
#
loop_
_entity.id
_entity.type
_entity.pdbx_description
1 polymer ?
#
loop_
_entity_poly.entity_id
_entity_poly.type
_entity_poly.pdbx_seq_one_letter_code
_entity_poly.pdbx_strand_id
1 'polypeptide(L)'
;MNDADIVQRLYEAFDRRDGDAMAALYAPDGHFRDPVFGDLTGAEAGAMWRMLTSRAEDLKVELVEHDATSAHWIARYTFTQTGRPVINDVHADIRVENGLIVDHVDRFSFWAWSRQALGAPGVLMGWTPMLRNKVGGTARKGLDEFMRRPQPHRS
;
A
#
# COMPACT_ATOMS: atom_id res chain seq x y z
N MET A 1 -2.99 3.35 24.27
CA MET A 1 -2.29 3.78 23.05
C MET A 1 -3.24 4.69 22.27
N ASN A 2 -2.82 5.89 21.91
CA ASN A 2 -3.67 6.81 21.17
C ASN A 2 -3.64 6.51 19.65
N ASP A 3 -4.54 7.14 18.92
CA ASP A 3 -4.69 6.87 17.48
C ASP A 3 -3.47 7.30 16.68
N ALA A 4 -2.76 8.36 17.07
CA ALA A 4 -1.51 8.77 16.42
C ALA A 4 -0.41 7.72 16.56
N ASP A 5 -0.38 6.98 17.68
CA ASP A 5 0.56 5.87 17.87
C ASP A 5 0.27 4.71 16.91
N ILE A 6 -1.02 4.44 16.63
CA ILE A 6 -1.41 3.41 15.66
C ILE A 6 -0.91 3.81 14.27
N VAL A 7 -1.08 5.07 13.87
CA VAL A 7 -0.57 5.58 12.58
C VAL A 7 0.96 5.43 12.51
N GLN A 8 1.67 5.84 13.55
CA GLN A 8 3.12 5.73 13.60
C GLN A 8 3.58 4.27 13.49
N ARG A 9 2.93 3.35 14.22
CA ARG A 9 3.26 1.93 14.18
C ARG A 9 3.08 1.32 12.78
N LEU A 10 2.06 1.74 12.06
CA LEU A 10 1.83 1.28 10.70
C LEU A 10 3.04 1.55 9.81
N TYR A 11 3.56 2.77 9.84
CA TYR A 11 4.67 3.16 8.97
C TYR A 11 6.02 2.66 9.47
N GLU A 12 6.20 2.50 10.76
CA GLU A 12 7.38 1.82 11.31
C GLU A 12 7.44 0.36 10.86
N ALA A 13 6.31 -0.34 10.92
CA ALA A 13 6.20 -1.71 10.42
C ALA A 13 6.45 -1.77 8.91
N PHE A 14 5.93 -0.81 8.17
CA PHE A 14 6.11 -0.73 6.71
C PHE A 14 7.60 -0.55 6.36
N ASP A 15 8.30 0.35 7.04
CA ASP A 15 9.72 0.61 6.79
C ASP A 15 10.60 -0.61 7.08
N ARG A 16 10.26 -1.40 8.11
CA ARG A 16 11.00 -2.66 8.40
C ARG A 16 10.46 -3.85 7.60
N ARG A 17 9.51 -3.61 6.68
CA ARG A 17 8.90 -4.63 5.81
C ARG A 17 8.21 -5.75 6.59
N ASP A 18 7.55 -5.39 7.67
CA ASP A 18 6.81 -6.33 8.51
C ASP A 18 5.32 -6.29 8.15
N GLY A 19 4.97 -7.03 7.10
CA GLY A 19 3.58 -7.08 6.61
C GLY A 19 2.61 -7.67 7.61
N ASP A 20 3.05 -8.61 8.44
CA ASP A 20 2.20 -9.20 9.49
C ASP A 20 1.85 -8.16 10.56
N ALA A 21 2.83 -7.36 10.99
CA ALA A 21 2.58 -6.29 11.96
C ALA A 21 1.66 -5.21 11.37
N MET A 22 1.81 -4.88 10.09
CA MET A 22 0.91 -3.96 9.40
C MET A 22 -0.52 -4.52 9.36
N ALA A 23 -0.67 -5.76 8.94
CA ALA A 23 -1.99 -6.42 8.82
C ALA A 23 -2.73 -6.47 10.16
N ALA A 24 -1.99 -6.68 11.26
CA ALA A 24 -2.58 -6.75 12.60
C ALA A 24 -3.20 -5.43 13.07
N LEU A 25 -2.86 -4.30 12.44
CA LEU A 25 -3.40 -2.98 12.78
C LEU A 25 -4.76 -2.69 12.13
N TYR A 26 -5.22 -3.52 11.19
CA TYR A 26 -6.48 -3.29 10.47
C TYR A 26 -7.62 -4.09 11.05
N ALA A 27 -8.78 -3.45 11.21
CA ALA A 27 -10.04 -4.16 11.43
C ALA A 27 -10.34 -4.99 10.17
N PRO A 28 -10.65 -6.30 10.28
CA PRO A 28 -10.88 -7.14 9.09
C PRO A 28 -12.02 -6.64 8.20
N ASP A 29 -13.06 -6.06 8.80
CA ASP A 29 -14.22 -5.48 8.11
C ASP A 29 -14.05 -3.99 7.78
N GLY A 30 -12.86 -3.43 8.00
CA GLY A 30 -12.56 -2.05 7.65
C GLY A 30 -12.47 -1.85 6.14
N HIS A 31 -12.13 -0.64 5.75
CA HIS A 31 -12.03 -0.24 4.35
C HIS A 31 -10.67 0.36 4.06
N PHE A 32 -10.12 0.01 2.91
CA PHE A 32 -8.90 0.59 2.34
C PHE A 32 -9.14 0.97 0.89
N ARG A 33 -8.52 2.05 0.45
CA ARG A 33 -8.56 2.46 -0.95
C ARG A 33 -7.26 3.12 -1.38
N ASP A 34 -6.80 2.79 -2.59
CA ASP A 34 -5.71 3.52 -3.24
C ASP A 34 -5.94 3.59 -4.77
N PRO A 35 -5.12 4.38 -5.51
CA PRO A 35 -5.30 4.51 -6.95
C PRO A 35 -4.99 3.27 -7.78
N VAL A 36 -4.29 2.27 -7.22
CA VAL A 36 -3.90 1.04 -7.94
C VAL A 36 -4.84 -0.10 -7.63
N PHE A 37 -5.01 -0.46 -6.36
CA PHE A 37 -5.84 -1.60 -5.95
C PHE A 37 -7.34 -1.27 -5.87
N GLY A 38 -7.71 0.02 -5.82
CA GLY A 38 -9.09 0.41 -5.60
C GLY A 38 -9.55 0.09 -4.18
N ASP A 39 -10.82 -0.35 -4.04
CA ASP A 39 -11.41 -0.62 -2.74
C ASP A 39 -11.09 -2.03 -2.26
N LEU A 40 -10.60 -2.14 -1.03
CA LEU A 40 -10.29 -3.40 -0.36
C LEU A 40 -10.95 -3.42 1.03
N THR A 41 -11.25 -4.62 1.52
CA THR A 41 -11.56 -4.79 2.95
C THR A 41 -10.29 -4.65 3.78
N GLY A 42 -10.42 -4.48 5.10
CA GLY A 42 -9.27 -4.46 6.00
C GLY A 42 -8.44 -5.75 5.94
N ALA A 43 -9.12 -6.90 5.83
CA ALA A 43 -8.43 -8.18 5.66
C ALA A 43 -7.65 -8.25 4.35
N GLU A 44 -8.25 -7.77 3.26
CA GLU A 44 -7.57 -7.69 1.95
C GLU A 44 -6.41 -6.71 1.97
N ALA A 45 -6.55 -5.58 2.65
CA ALA A 45 -5.47 -4.61 2.82
C ALA A 45 -4.28 -5.23 3.57
N GLY A 46 -4.55 -6.00 4.63
CA GLY A 46 -3.51 -6.74 5.34
C GLY A 46 -2.75 -7.69 4.43
N ALA A 47 -3.48 -8.45 3.60
CA ALA A 47 -2.87 -9.35 2.61
C ALA A 47 -2.04 -8.58 1.57
N MET A 48 -2.54 -7.41 1.13
CA MET A 48 -1.82 -6.53 0.21
C MET A 48 -0.47 -6.09 0.80
N TRP A 49 -0.46 -5.66 2.06
CA TRP A 49 0.79 -5.24 2.72
C TRP A 49 1.77 -6.40 2.88
N ARG A 50 1.28 -7.60 3.21
CA ARG A 50 2.12 -8.81 3.26
C ARG A 50 2.74 -9.10 1.90
N MET A 51 1.95 -9.01 0.85
CA MET A 51 2.42 -9.24 -0.53
C MET A 51 3.48 -8.21 -0.93
N LEU A 52 3.18 -6.93 -0.76
CA LEU A 52 4.08 -5.85 -1.19
C LEU A 52 5.39 -5.86 -0.39
N THR A 53 5.35 -6.06 0.91
CA THR A 53 6.54 -6.10 1.76
C THR A 53 7.40 -7.33 1.48
N SER A 54 6.79 -8.44 1.05
CA SER A 54 7.53 -9.66 0.69
C SER A 54 8.26 -9.52 -0.65
N ARG A 55 7.76 -8.68 -1.56
CA ARG A 55 8.31 -8.50 -2.91
C ARG A 55 9.30 -7.35 -3.01
N ALA A 56 9.12 -6.29 -2.24
CA ALA A 56 9.92 -5.07 -2.31
C ALA A 56 11.12 -5.14 -1.35
N GLU A 57 12.16 -5.86 -1.75
CA GLU A 57 13.34 -6.12 -0.89
C GLU A 57 14.12 -4.86 -0.52
N ASP A 58 14.13 -3.86 -1.40
CA ASP A 58 14.84 -2.59 -1.19
C ASP A 58 13.95 -1.46 -0.68
N LEU A 59 12.75 -1.78 -0.23
CA LEU A 59 11.79 -0.79 0.24
C LEU A 59 12.31 0.02 1.42
N LYS A 60 12.20 1.34 1.30
CA LYS A 60 12.41 2.31 2.38
C LYS A 60 11.18 3.19 2.48
N VAL A 61 10.66 3.37 3.68
CA VAL A 61 9.50 4.22 3.94
C VAL A 61 9.86 5.30 4.94
N GLU A 62 9.59 6.54 4.55
CA GLU A 62 9.79 7.70 5.42
C GLU A 62 8.42 8.26 5.80
N LEU A 63 8.13 8.33 7.09
CA LEU A 63 6.96 9.04 7.61
C LEU A 63 7.36 10.49 7.82
N VAL A 64 6.91 11.37 6.92
CA VAL A 64 7.31 12.78 6.91
C VAL A 64 6.57 13.53 8.01
N GLU A 65 5.27 13.31 8.13
CA GLU A 65 4.41 14.01 9.07
C GLU A 65 3.15 13.16 9.30
N HIS A 66 2.64 13.18 10.52
CA HIS A 66 1.39 12.48 10.83
C HIS A 66 0.69 13.06 12.06
N ASP A 67 -0.59 12.75 12.17
CA ASP A 67 -1.39 12.96 13.37
C ASP A 67 -2.31 11.75 13.57
N ALA A 68 -3.37 11.90 14.36
CA ALA A 68 -4.29 10.80 14.67
C ALA A 68 -5.14 10.35 13.46
N THR A 69 -5.26 11.18 12.42
CA THR A 69 -6.19 10.96 11.29
C THR A 69 -5.53 11.08 9.93
N SER A 70 -4.24 11.39 9.86
CA SER A 70 -3.55 11.59 8.57
C SER A 70 -2.09 11.22 8.65
N ALA A 71 -1.51 10.95 7.48
CA ALA A 71 -0.08 10.73 7.33
C ALA A 71 0.39 11.22 5.96
N HIS A 72 1.58 11.80 5.93
CA HIS A 72 2.32 12.05 4.70
C HIS A 72 3.55 11.15 4.72
N TRP A 73 3.67 10.26 3.75
CA TRP A 73 4.75 9.29 3.71
C TRP A 73 5.32 9.13 2.30
N ILE A 74 6.57 8.73 2.22
CA ILE A 74 7.27 8.54 0.95
C ILE A 74 7.86 7.13 0.97
N ALA A 75 7.57 6.35 -0.08
CA ALA A 75 8.16 5.04 -0.30
C ALA A 75 9.15 5.09 -1.46
N ARG A 76 10.32 4.47 -1.25
CA ARG A 76 11.33 4.31 -2.29
C ARG A 76 11.59 2.83 -2.47
N TYR A 77 11.43 2.33 -3.70
CA TYR A 77 11.60 0.91 -3.99
C TYR A 77 11.84 0.69 -5.48
N THR A 78 12.26 -0.51 -5.82
CA THR A 78 12.34 -0.96 -7.21
C THR A 78 11.06 -1.73 -7.56
N PHE A 79 10.39 -1.31 -8.62
CA PHE A 79 9.22 -2.03 -9.13
C PHE A 79 9.71 -3.30 -9.84
N THR A 80 9.41 -4.46 -9.25
CA THR A 80 10.05 -5.73 -9.66
C THR A 80 9.71 -6.17 -11.07
N GLN A 81 8.53 -5.83 -11.57
CA GLN A 81 8.08 -6.23 -12.92
C GLN A 81 8.87 -5.55 -14.03
N THR A 82 9.42 -4.37 -13.79
CA THR A 82 10.17 -3.60 -14.80
C THR A 82 11.61 -3.31 -14.40
N GLY A 83 11.96 -3.50 -13.12
CA GLY A 83 13.27 -3.14 -12.59
C GLY A 83 13.48 -1.63 -12.44
N ARG A 84 12.42 -0.83 -12.52
CA ARG A 84 12.53 0.63 -12.48
C ARG A 84 12.42 1.17 -11.05
N PRO A 85 13.22 2.19 -10.68
CA PRO A 85 13.11 2.81 -9.37
C PRO A 85 11.86 3.68 -9.29
N VAL A 86 11.17 3.62 -8.14
CA VAL A 86 9.97 4.41 -7.85
C VAL A 86 10.16 5.17 -6.55
N ILE A 87 9.79 6.45 -6.56
CA ILE A 87 9.61 7.26 -5.37
C ILE A 87 8.13 7.65 -5.36
N ASN A 88 7.36 7.13 -4.40
CA ASN A 88 5.94 7.38 -4.31
C ASN A 88 5.65 8.28 -3.11
N ASP A 89 5.13 9.47 -3.37
CA ASP A 89 4.77 10.46 -2.37
C ASP A 89 3.27 10.35 -2.11
N VAL A 90 2.89 9.97 -0.89
CA VAL A 90 1.52 9.54 -0.57
C VAL A 90 0.99 10.34 0.62
N HIS A 91 -0.26 10.77 0.49
CA HIS A 91 -1.05 11.33 1.58
C HIS A 91 -2.16 10.35 1.96
N ALA A 92 -2.23 10.01 3.23
CA ALA A 92 -3.20 9.06 3.77
C ALA A 92 -4.18 9.75 4.70
N ASP A 93 -5.46 9.39 4.56
CA ASP A 93 -6.49 9.69 5.53
C ASP A 93 -6.81 8.38 6.26
N ILE A 94 -6.73 8.40 7.60
CA ILE A 94 -6.83 7.19 8.42
C ILE A 94 -7.82 7.44 9.56
N ARG A 95 -8.72 6.47 9.78
CA ARG A 95 -9.62 6.50 10.93
C ARG A 95 -9.39 5.24 11.76
N VAL A 96 -9.19 5.45 13.05
CA VAL A 96 -8.93 4.38 14.02
C VAL A 96 -10.09 4.31 15.01
N GLU A 97 -10.58 3.11 15.30
CA GLU A 97 -11.58 2.83 16.32
C GLU A 97 -11.14 1.61 17.11
N ASN A 98 -11.21 1.71 18.44
CA ASN A 98 -10.84 0.62 19.34
C ASN A 98 -9.46 0.02 19.07
N GLY A 99 -8.50 0.88 18.71
CA GLY A 99 -7.12 0.48 18.47
C GLY A 99 -6.86 -0.18 17.11
N LEU A 100 -7.86 -0.20 16.20
CA LEU A 100 -7.72 -0.77 14.87
C LEU A 100 -8.09 0.26 13.80
N ILE A 101 -7.42 0.17 12.65
CA ILE A 101 -7.72 1.00 11.50
C ILE A 101 -9.01 0.48 10.86
N VAL A 102 -10.03 1.33 10.80
CA VAL A 102 -11.33 1.00 10.21
C VAL A 102 -11.52 1.64 8.84
N ASP A 103 -10.76 2.67 8.51
CA ASP A 103 -10.75 3.30 7.19
C ASP A 103 -9.38 3.88 6.89
N HIS A 104 -8.89 3.63 5.68
CA HIS A 104 -7.59 4.11 5.23
C HIS A 104 -7.66 4.39 3.73
N VAL A 105 -7.45 5.64 3.35
CA VAL A 105 -7.42 6.06 1.94
C VAL A 105 -6.07 6.67 1.62
N ASP A 106 -5.34 6.04 0.70
CA ASP A 106 -4.09 6.58 0.17
C ASP A 106 -4.35 7.36 -1.10
N ARG A 107 -3.76 8.56 -1.18
CA ARG A 107 -3.85 9.44 -2.34
C ARG A 107 -2.46 9.73 -2.87
N PHE A 108 -2.24 9.37 -4.13
CA PHE A 108 -1.04 9.74 -4.88
C PHE A 108 -1.37 9.85 -6.35
N SER A 109 -0.48 10.49 -7.13
CA SER A 109 -0.66 10.61 -8.57
C SER A 109 -0.38 9.28 -9.25
N PHE A 110 -1.42 8.66 -9.83
CA PHE A 110 -1.25 7.43 -10.62
C PHE A 110 -0.33 7.69 -11.82
N TRP A 111 -0.45 8.86 -12.46
CA TRP A 111 0.43 9.20 -13.58
C TRP A 111 1.89 9.27 -13.14
N ALA A 112 2.19 9.95 -12.04
CA ALA A 112 3.55 10.06 -11.53
C ALA A 112 4.12 8.69 -11.15
N TRP A 113 3.29 7.84 -10.53
CA TRP A 113 3.69 6.46 -10.21
C TRP A 113 3.94 5.65 -11.48
N SER A 114 2.99 5.68 -12.44
CA SER A 114 3.05 4.84 -13.63
C SER A 114 4.22 5.21 -14.55
N ARG A 115 4.55 6.50 -14.67
CA ARG A 115 5.71 6.91 -15.49
C ARG A 115 7.02 6.42 -14.89
N GLN A 116 7.12 6.35 -13.56
CA GLN A 116 8.30 5.81 -12.90
C GLN A 116 8.35 4.29 -13.00
N ALA A 117 7.26 3.61 -12.68
CA ALA A 117 7.19 2.15 -12.61
C ALA A 117 7.21 1.49 -13.99
N LEU A 118 6.54 2.09 -14.97
CA LEU A 118 6.32 1.49 -16.30
C LEU A 118 7.15 2.16 -17.40
N GLY A 119 7.70 3.34 -17.18
CA GLY A 119 8.46 4.09 -18.17
C GLY A 119 7.57 4.69 -19.26
N ALA A 120 7.94 4.56 -20.53
CA ALA A 120 7.25 5.22 -21.64
C ALA A 120 5.75 4.97 -21.71
N PRO A 121 5.22 3.73 -21.51
CA PRO A 121 3.78 3.53 -21.45
C PRO A 121 3.09 4.36 -20.37
N GLY A 122 3.73 4.52 -19.21
CA GLY A 122 3.20 5.34 -18.13
C GLY A 122 3.16 6.83 -18.47
N VAL A 123 4.20 7.34 -19.15
CA VAL A 123 4.24 8.73 -19.60
C VAL A 123 3.13 9.02 -20.62
N LEU A 124 2.93 8.12 -21.59
CA LEU A 124 2.01 8.33 -22.70
C LEU A 124 0.56 8.06 -22.32
N MET A 125 0.30 7.09 -21.43
CA MET A 125 -1.03 6.56 -21.17
C MET A 125 -1.46 6.60 -19.71
N GLY A 126 -0.57 7.00 -18.79
CA GLY A 126 -0.84 6.97 -17.34
C GLY A 126 -1.99 7.86 -16.88
N TRP A 127 -2.42 8.82 -17.71
CA TRP A 127 -3.58 9.66 -17.45
C TRP A 127 -4.90 9.00 -17.92
N THR A 128 -4.81 7.88 -18.66
CA THR A 128 -6.00 7.25 -19.25
C THR A 128 -6.66 6.27 -18.27
N PRO A 129 -8.00 6.20 -18.24
CA PRO A 129 -8.70 5.16 -17.46
C PRO A 129 -8.34 3.75 -17.90
N MET A 130 -8.02 3.55 -19.19
CA MET A 130 -7.66 2.25 -19.73
C MET A 130 -6.40 1.68 -19.07
N LEU A 131 -5.33 2.46 -18.95
CA LEU A 131 -4.10 1.99 -18.29
C LEU A 131 -4.34 1.77 -16.81
N ARG A 132 -5.06 2.70 -16.14
CA ARG A 132 -5.38 2.57 -14.72
C ARG A 132 -6.16 1.28 -14.46
N ASN A 133 -7.17 0.97 -15.28
CA ASN A 133 -7.98 -0.24 -15.15
C ASN A 133 -7.15 -1.50 -15.40
N LYS A 134 -6.25 -1.47 -16.39
CA LYS A 134 -5.36 -2.60 -16.68
C LYS A 134 -4.39 -2.87 -15.54
N VAL A 135 -3.75 -1.84 -15.01
CA VAL A 135 -2.83 -1.97 -13.87
C VAL A 135 -3.57 -2.43 -12.63
N GLY A 136 -4.72 -1.83 -12.34
CA GLY A 136 -5.56 -2.20 -11.20
C GLY A 136 -6.05 -3.64 -11.30
N GLY A 137 -6.47 -4.09 -12.48
CA GLY A 137 -6.89 -5.46 -12.71
C GLY A 137 -5.76 -6.46 -12.49
N THR A 138 -4.56 -6.14 -12.96
CA THR A 138 -3.38 -6.98 -12.75
C THR A 138 -2.99 -7.02 -11.26
N ALA A 139 -3.03 -5.88 -10.58
CA ALA A 139 -2.74 -5.80 -9.15
C ALA A 139 -3.74 -6.62 -8.34
N ARG A 140 -5.04 -6.50 -8.63
CA ARG A 140 -6.10 -7.26 -7.95
C ARG A 140 -5.94 -8.76 -8.19
N LYS A 141 -5.65 -9.16 -9.42
CA LYS A 141 -5.42 -10.57 -9.75
C LYS A 141 -4.22 -11.13 -8.97
N GLY A 142 -3.13 -10.37 -8.89
CA GLY A 142 -1.96 -10.77 -8.11
C GLY A 142 -2.29 -10.90 -6.63
N LEU A 143 -3.09 -10.00 -6.07
CA LEU A 143 -3.53 -10.06 -4.68
C LEU A 143 -4.41 -11.30 -4.44
N ASP A 144 -5.37 -11.57 -5.32
CA ASP A 144 -6.25 -12.73 -5.19
C ASP A 144 -5.45 -14.04 -5.23
N GLU A 145 -4.45 -14.14 -6.10
CA GLU A 145 -3.55 -15.30 -6.16
C GLU A 145 -2.73 -15.43 -4.89
N PHE A 146 -2.19 -14.33 -4.36
CA PHE A 146 -1.43 -14.32 -3.11
C PHE A 146 -2.29 -14.80 -1.93
N MET A 147 -3.54 -14.36 -1.85
CA MET A 147 -4.47 -14.75 -0.78
C MET A 147 -4.86 -16.22 -0.84
N ARG A 148 -4.88 -16.83 -2.04
CA ARG A 148 -5.20 -18.25 -2.23
C ARG A 148 -4.03 -19.18 -1.90
N ARG A 149 -2.79 -18.66 -1.87
CA ARG A 149 -1.62 -19.48 -1.53
C ARG A 149 -1.59 -19.76 -0.04
N PRO A 150 -1.21 -21.00 0.38
CA PRO A 150 -0.95 -21.25 1.79
C PRO A 150 0.16 -20.33 2.28
N GLN A 151 -0.12 -19.57 3.33
CA GLN A 151 0.90 -18.73 3.94
C GLN A 151 1.71 -19.58 4.93
N PRO A 152 3.07 -19.46 4.95
CA PRO A 152 3.86 -20.17 5.95
C PRO A 152 3.49 -19.65 7.33
N HIS A 153 3.24 -20.58 8.27
CA HIS A 153 3.02 -20.22 9.65
C HIS A 153 4.35 -19.70 10.22
N ARG A 154 4.37 -18.48 10.68
CA ARG A 154 5.47 -17.97 11.48
C ARG A 154 5.26 -18.46 12.91
N SER A 155 6.17 -19.30 13.36
CA SER A 155 6.24 -19.72 14.76
C SER A 155 6.80 -18.58 15.64
#